data_ede4655f0f25a7e0b239e63dcb4c1985
#
_entry.id   ede4655f0f25a7e0b239e63dcb4c1985
#
_cell.length_a   1.000
_cell.length_b   1.000
_cell.length_c   1.000
_cell.angle_alpha   90.00
_cell.angle_beta   90.00
_cell.angle_gamma   90.00
#
_symmetry.space_group_name_H-M   'P 1'
#
loop_
_entity.id
_entity.type
_entity.pdbx_description
1 polymer ?
#
loop_
_entity_poly.entity_id
_entity_poly.type
_entity_poly.pdbx_seq_one_letter_code
_entity_poly.pdbx_strand_id
1 'polypeptide(L)'
;MSNRIAGKTYGTVSAEKQKAMTGLEFVQGLVDGTLPLNTIAQTLGYDIVEVTSGRVVITCEPNDSHLNPAGTVHGGLSAILLDSAMGLAIRSTQEKGVGSTTLEFKISLVRPITSETGLITAEGVVLNCGRRVGTAEGRITDRQGRLLSHGTTTCLIFPS
;
A
#
# COMPACT_ATOMS: atom_id res chain seq x y z
N MET A 1 14.60 -2.54 16.42
CA MET A 1 15.49 -1.92 15.42
C MET A 1 14.64 -1.16 14.41
N SER A 2 15.06 0.03 13.95
CA SER A 2 14.29 0.81 12.98
C SER A 2 14.34 0.12 11.60
N ASN A 3 13.17 -0.27 11.06
CA ASN A 3 13.03 -0.86 9.72
C ASN A 3 13.20 0.22 8.62
N ARG A 4 14.34 0.91 8.60
CA ARG A 4 14.60 1.96 7.61
C ARG A 4 15.01 1.35 6.28
N ILE A 5 14.30 1.73 5.22
CA ILE A 5 14.66 1.39 3.84
C ILE A 5 15.72 2.38 3.36
N ALA A 6 16.77 1.87 2.73
CA ALA A 6 17.88 2.69 2.26
C ALA A 6 17.39 3.76 1.25
N GLY A 7 17.81 5.00 1.44
CA GLY A 7 17.44 6.12 0.57
C GLY A 7 16.05 6.70 0.79
N LYS A 8 15.25 6.20 1.73
CA LYS A 8 13.92 6.72 2.06
C LYS A 8 13.93 7.59 3.32
N THR A 9 13.14 8.65 3.31
CA THR A 9 12.76 9.41 4.48
C THR A 9 11.34 9.05 4.90
N TYR A 10 10.96 9.34 6.14
CA TYR A 10 9.64 9.00 6.68
C TYR A 10 8.96 10.22 7.27
N GLY A 11 7.66 10.33 7.05
CA GLY A 11 6.87 11.47 7.53
C GLY A 11 5.56 11.62 6.78
N THR A 12 5.07 12.85 6.74
CA THR A 12 3.86 13.24 6.01
C THR A 12 4.21 14.28 4.93
N VAL A 13 3.44 14.30 3.86
CA VAL A 13 3.51 15.31 2.82
C VAL A 13 2.47 16.39 3.13
N SER A 14 2.85 17.67 3.10
CA SER A 14 1.91 18.77 3.37
C SER A 14 0.74 18.76 2.38
N ALA A 15 -0.45 19.21 2.84
CA ALA A 15 -1.65 19.28 1.99
C ALA A 15 -1.42 20.16 0.74
N GLU A 16 -0.70 21.27 0.89
CA GLU A 16 -0.34 22.17 -0.21
C GLU A 16 0.46 21.43 -1.29
N LYS A 17 1.50 20.69 -0.89
CA LYS A 17 2.32 19.91 -1.81
C LYS A 17 1.53 18.80 -2.48
N GLN A 18 0.64 18.11 -1.74
CA GLN A 18 -0.25 17.09 -2.31
C GLN A 18 -1.19 17.65 -3.36
N LYS A 19 -1.78 18.84 -3.15
CA LYS A 19 -2.67 19.53 -4.09
C LYS A 19 -1.98 19.94 -5.39
N ALA A 20 -0.69 20.27 -5.32
CA ALA A 20 0.10 20.70 -6.45
C ALA A 20 0.51 19.58 -7.41
N MET A 21 0.30 18.31 -7.03
CA MET A 21 0.72 17.11 -7.77
C MET A 21 -0.49 16.30 -8.24
N THR A 22 -0.34 15.63 -9.39
CA THR A 22 -1.25 14.53 -9.75
C THR A 22 -1.04 13.36 -8.79
N GLY A 23 -2.02 12.46 -8.71
CA GLY A 23 -1.88 11.26 -7.91
C GLY A 23 -0.69 10.39 -8.34
N LEU A 24 -0.43 10.29 -9.64
CA LEU A 24 0.71 9.54 -10.17
C LEU A 24 2.05 10.16 -9.73
N GLU A 25 2.21 11.49 -9.87
CA GLU A 25 3.40 12.21 -9.40
C GLU A 25 3.60 12.02 -7.89
N PHE A 26 2.52 12.05 -7.11
CA PHE A 26 2.57 11.83 -5.67
C PHE A 26 3.09 10.42 -5.33
N VAL A 27 2.49 9.37 -5.91
CA VAL A 27 2.91 7.99 -5.62
C VAL A 27 4.31 7.69 -6.18
N GLN A 28 4.65 8.23 -7.36
CA GLN A 28 6.00 8.13 -7.90
C GLN A 28 7.04 8.76 -6.97
N GLY A 29 6.74 9.90 -6.36
CA GLY A 29 7.61 10.53 -5.37
C GLY A 29 7.84 9.67 -4.10
N LEU A 30 6.86 8.84 -3.71
CA LEU A 30 7.05 7.84 -2.65
C LEU A 30 7.97 6.70 -3.10
N VAL A 31 7.83 6.25 -4.37
CA VAL A 31 8.70 5.22 -4.97
C VAL A 31 10.14 5.72 -5.07
N ASP A 32 10.35 6.94 -5.55
CA ASP A 32 11.69 7.49 -5.79
C ASP A 32 12.38 8.03 -4.52
N GLY A 33 11.60 8.16 -3.41
CA GLY A 33 12.10 8.75 -2.17
C GLY A 33 12.23 10.27 -2.19
N THR A 34 11.72 10.96 -3.22
CA THR A 34 11.64 12.44 -3.29
C THR A 34 10.53 12.99 -2.37
N LEU A 35 9.57 12.13 -2.00
CA LEU A 35 8.60 12.33 -0.93
C LEU A 35 8.86 11.34 0.22
N PRO A 36 8.58 11.76 1.46
CA PRO A 36 8.69 10.85 2.60
C PRO A 36 7.65 9.74 2.51
N LEU A 37 8.06 8.51 2.78
CA LEU A 37 7.15 7.40 3.04
C LEU A 37 6.39 7.64 4.34
N ASN A 38 5.15 7.14 4.42
CA ASN A 38 4.38 7.23 5.64
C ASN A 38 5.06 6.50 6.82
N THR A 39 4.79 6.97 8.04
CA THR A 39 5.45 6.44 9.24
C THR A 39 5.08 4.99 9.55
N ILE A 40 3.90 4.51 9.10
CA ILE A 40 3.53 3.11 9.27
C ILE A 40 4.38 2.18 8.39
N ALA A 41 4.86 2.64 7.24
CA ALA A 41 5.82 1.90 6.43
C ALA A 41 7.14 1.69 7.17
N GLN A 42 7.60 2.71 7.92
CA GLN A 42 8.77 2.58 8.78
C GLN A 42 8.55 1.56 9.91
N THR A 43 7.36 1.59 10.53
CA THR A 43 7.03 0.70 11.64
C THR A 43 6.98 -0.76 11.19
N LEU A 44 6.40 -1.03 10.02
CA LEU A 44 6.19 -2.38 9.51
C LEU A 44 7.23 -2.84 8.49
N GLY A 45 8.16 -1.97 8.07
CA GLY A 45 9.24 -2.34 7.16
C GLY A 45 8.78 -2.67 5.74
N TYR A 46 7.75 -1.99 5.21
CA TYR A 46 7.35 -2.16 3.82
C TYR A 46 7.80 -0.98 2.95
N ASP A 47 8.01 -1.24 1.66
CA ASP A 47 8.35 -0.24 0.66
C ASP A 47 7.37 -0.24 -0.51
N ILE A 48 7.14 0.95 -1.07
CA ILE A 48 6.42 1.12 -2.33
C ILE A 48 7.48 1.11 -3.43
N VAL A 49 7.46 0.10 -4.28
CA VAL A 49 8.56 -0.17 -5.22
C VAL A 49 8.22 0.13 -6.68
N GLU A 50 6.93 0.13 -7.03
CA GLU A 50 6.50 0.37 -8.40
C GLU A 50 5.14 1.07 -8.43
N VAL A 51 4.95 1.99 -9.38
CA VAL A 51 3.66 2.61 -9.69
C VAL A 51 3.51 2.81 -11.19
N THR A 52 2.32 2.52 -11.67
CA THR A 52 1.75 3.03 -12.93
C THR A 52 0.34 3.54 -12.64
N SER A 53 -0.25 4.31 -13.53
CA SER A 53 -1.61 4.79 -13.32
C SER A 53 -2.58 3.63 -13.12
N GLY A 54 -3.20 3.55 -11.93
CA GLY A 54 -4.13 2.49 -11.55
C GLY A 54 -3.48 1.21 -11.01
N ARG A 55 -2.15 1.14 -10.85
CA ARG A 55 -1.47 -0.02 -10.29
C ARG A 55 -0.32 0.38 -9.38
N VAL A 56 -0.21 -0.26 -8.22
CA VAL A 56 0.88 -0.04 -7.24
C VAL A 56 1.36 -1.38 -6.72
N VAL A 57 2.69 -1.48 -6.53
CA VAL A 57 3.35 -2.64 -5.93
C VAL A 57 4.08 -2.22 -4.66
N ILE A 58 3.84 -2.98 -3.60
CA ILE A 58 4.46 -2.83 -2.29
C ILE A 58 5.17 -4.14 -1.94
N THR A 59 6.35 -4.04 -1.36
CA THR A 59 7.08 -5.20 -0.84
C THR A 59 7.26 -5.11 0.66
N CYS A 60 7.26 -6.25 1.33
CA CYS A 60 7.53 -6.37 2.76
C CYS A 60 8.26 -7.68 3.03
N GLU A 61 9.19 -7.67 3.96
CA GLU A 61 9.81 -8.89 4.49
C GLU A 61 9.29 -9.12 5.92
N PRO A 62 8.30 -10.02 6.12
CA PRO A 62 7.78 -10.34 7.44
C PRO A 62 8.87 -10.83 8.38
N ASN A 63 8.76 -10.47 9.66
CA ASN A 63 9.70 -10.84 10.69
C ASN A 63 8.99 -11.03 12.05
N ASP A 64 9.72 -11.37 13.07
CA ASP A 64 9.18 -11.70 14.40
C ASP A 64 8.42 -10.54 15.08
N SER A 65 8.63 -9.28 14.66
CA SER A 65 7.86 -8.15 15.19
C SER A 65 6.41 -8.11 14.66
N HIS A 66 6.09 -8.94 13.67
CA HIS A 66 4.77 -9.01 13.04
C HIS A 66 3.91 -10.19 13.53
N LEU A 67 4.41 -10.99 14.48
CA LEU A 67 3.75 -12.22 14.90
C LEU A 67 2.52 -11.96 15.77
N ASN A 68 1.53 -12.82 15.63
CA ASN A 68 0.41 -12.97 16.54
C ASN A 68 0.80 -13.94 17.69
N PRO A 69 -0.04 -14.11 18.73
CA PRO A 69 0.28 -15.03 19.83
C PRO A 69 0.44 -16.50 19.42
N ALA A 70 -0.04 -16.90 18.25
CA ALA A 70 0.10 -18.28 17.73
C ALA A 70 1.41 -18.49 16.95
N GLY A 71 2.26 -17.45 16.80
CA GLY A 71 3.55 -17.54 16.12
C GLY A 71 3.49 -17.42 14.60
N THR A 72 2.35 -17.05 14.04
CA THR A 72 2.24 -16.68 12.62
C THR A 72 2.15 -15.16 12.48
N VAL A 73 2.45 -14.64 11.29
CA VAL A 73 2.31 -13.22 11.02
C VAL A 73 0.85 -12.79 11.19
N HIS A 74 0.64 -11.71 11.94
CA HIS A 74 -0.69 -11.19 12.21
C HIS A 74 -1.37 -10.75 10.90
N GLY A 75 -2.63 -11.13 10.70
CA GLY A 75 -3.41 -10.78 9.50
C GLY A 75 -3.55 -9.27 9.27
N GLY A 76 -3.35 -8.46 10.31
CA GLY A 76 -3.26 -7.01 10.22
C GLY A 76 -2.15 -6.50 9.31
N LEU A 77 -1.02 -7.22 9.18
CA LEU A 77 0.01 -6.87 8.20
C LEU A 77 -0.54 -6.96 6.78
N SER A 78 -1.20 -8.07 6.43
CA SER A 78 -1.86 -8.21 5.12
C SER A 78 -2.91 -7.13 4.88
N ALA A 79 -3.67 -6.76 5.90
CA ALA A 79 -4.68 -5.70 5.81
C ALA A 79 -4.05 -4.35 5.46
N ILE A 80 -2.96 -3.97 6.13
CA ILE A 80 -2.27 -2.69 5.88
C ILE A 80 -1.60 -2.68 4.50
N LEU A 81 -0.95 -3.77 4.10
CA LEU A 81 -0.32 -3.85 2.79
C LEU A 81 -1.34 -3.77 1.66
N LEU A 82 -2.47 -4.45 1.78
CA LEU A 82 -3.55 -4.42 0.79
C LEU A 82 -4.26 -3.07 0.75
N ASP A 83 -4.60 -2.48 1.90
CA ASP A 83 -5.19 -1.13 1.97
C ASP A 83 -4.27 -0.10 1.30
N SER A 84 -2.98 -0.13 1.64
CA SER A 84 -1.98 0.77 1.05
C SER A 84 -1.83 0.59 -0.46
N ALA A 85 -1.70 -0.65 -0.94
CA ALA A 85 -1.52 -0.93 -2.36
C ALA A 85 -2.75 -0.52 -3.18
N MET A 86 -3.95 -0.90 -2.73
CA MET A 86 -5.21 -0.58 -3.40
C MET A 86 -5.55 0.92 -3.33
N GLY A 87 -5.38 1.54 -2.16
CA GLY A 87 -5.65 2.96 -1.96
C GLY A 87 -4.71 3.85 -2.78
N LEU A 88 -3.41 3.52 -2.83
CA LEU A 88 -2.44 4.23 -3.66
C LEU A 88 -2.64 3.97 -5.16
N ALA A 89 -3.11 2.78 -5.56
CA ALA A 89 -3.51 2.53 -6.94
C ALA A 89 -4.64 3.47 -7.37
N ILE A 90 -5.68 3.63 -6.54
CA ILE A 90 -6.76 4.61 -6.79
C ILE A 90 -6.20 6.04 -6.78
N ARG A 91 -5.33 6.38 -5.81
CA ARG A 91 -4.71 7.70 -5.75
C ARG A 91 -3.92 8.03 -7.02
N SER A 92 -3.21 7.06 -7.60
CA SER A 92 -2.39 7.26 -8.80
C SER A 92 -3.18 7.67 -10.05
N THR A 93 -4.51 7.48 -10.06
CA THR A 93 -5.39 7.87 -11.17
C THR A 93 -5.96 9.29 -11.02
N GLN A 94 -5.70 9.97 -9.90
CA GLN A 94 -6.34 11.25 -9.59
C GLN A 94 -5.59 12.43 -10.20
N GLU A 95 -6.37 13.42 -10.67
CA GLU A 95 -5.86 14.70 -11.12
C GLU A 95 -5.37 15.58 -9.95
N LYS A 96 -4.70 16.69 -10.26
CA LYS A 96 -4.30 17.70 -9.28
C LYS A 96 -5.49 18.22 -8.49
N GLY A 97 -5.31 18.43 -7.20
CA GLY A 97 -6.36 18.92 -6.32
C GLY A 97 -7.46 17.90 -5.98
N VAL A 98 -7.28 16.63 -6.33
CA VAL A 98 -8.22 15.55 -6.00
C VAL A 98 -7.55 14.59 -5.02
N GLY A 99 -8.24 14.30 -3.91
CA GLY A 99 -7.84 13.35 -2.89
C GLY A 99 -8.69 12.09 -2.89
N SER A 100 -8.23 11.07 -2.19
CA SER A 100 -9.01 9.86 -1.93
C SER A 100 -8.77 9.35 -0.51
N THR A 101 -9.78 8.69 0.05
CA THR A 101 -9.66 7.99 1.33
C THR A 101 -10.43 6.69 1.30
N THR A 102 -9.91 5.66 1.94
CA THR A 102 -10.58 4.36 2.09
C THR A 102 -11.84 4.51 2.93
N LEU A 103 -12.96 4.00 2.43
CA LEU A 103 -14.22 3.87 3.16
C LEU A 103 -14.35 2.50 3.81
N GLU A 104 -13.96 1.46 3.07
CA GLU A 104 -14.00 0.08 3.52
C GLU A 104 -13.03 -0.77 2.70
N PHE A 105 -12.61 -1.87 3.26
CA PHE A 105 -11.96 -2.94 2.51
C PHE A 105 -12.33 -4.29 3.11
N LYS A 106 -12.36 -5.30 2.26
CA LYS A 106 -12.55 -6.70 2.63
C LYS A 106 -11.32 -7.48 2.22
N ILE A 107 -10.80 -8.30 3.13
CA ILE A 107 -9.66 -9.17 2.84
C ILE A 107 -9.99 -10.63 3.15
N SER A 108 -9.33 -11.53 2.43
CA SER A 108 -9.32 -12.97 2.69
C SER A 108 -7.87 -13.42 2.87
N LEU A 109 -7.61 -14.05 4.02
CA LEU A 109 -6.31 -14.63 4.36
C LEU A 109 -6.34 -16.09 3.87
N VAL A 110 -5.60 -16.38 2.80
CA VAL A 110 -5.68 -17.66 2.07
C VAL A 110 -4.65 -18.67 2.58
N ARG A 111 -3.44 -18.17 2.90
CA ARG A 111 -2.35 -18.97 3.45
C ARG A 111 -1.68 -18.26 4.62
N PRO A 112 -1.23 -19.00 5.64
CA PRO A 112 -0.46 -18.39 6.72
C PRO A 112 0.85 -17.82 6.18
N ILE A 113 1.24 -16.67 6.73
CA ILE A 113 2.54 -16.04 6.53
C ILE A 113 3.34 -16.26 7.83
N THR A 114 4.62 -16.57 7.72
CA THR A 114 5.56 -16.72 8.84
C THR A 114 6.73 -15.77 8.66
N SER A 115 7.56 -15.58 9.69
CA SER A 115 8.82 -14.83 9.58
C SER A 115 9.80 -15.44 8.58
N GLU A 116 9.63 -16.73 8.22
CA GLU A 116 10.45 -17.45 7.25
C GLU A 116 9.91 -17.41 5.82
N THR A 117 8.73 -16.81 5.60
CA THR A 117 8.12 -16.70 4.26
C THR A 117 9.03 -15.92 3.30
N GLY A 118 9.88 -15.02 3.84
CA GLY A 118 10.72 -14.12 3.07
C GLY A 118 9.90 -13.00 2.44
N LEU A 119 10.43 -12.39 1.39
CA LEU A 119 9.79 -11.24 0.75
C LEU A 119 8.41 -11.60 0.20
N ILE A 120 7.41 -10.81 0.59
CA ILE A 120 6.06 -10.85 0.04
C ILE A 120 5.80 -9.57 -0.78
N THR A 121 4.95 -9.71 -1.78
CA THR A 121 4.59 -8.62 -2.69
C THR A 121 3.08 -8.40 -2.64
N ALA A 122 2.67 -7.17 -2.30
CA ALA A 122 1.29 -6.73 -2.39
C ALA A 122 1.11 -5.88 -3.65
N GLU A 123 0.18 -6.26 -4.50
CA GLU A 123 -0.21 -5.54 -5.70
C GLU A 123 -1.64 -5.06 -5.59
N GLY A 124 -1.87 -3.77 -5.84
CA GLY A 124 -3.19 -3.17 -5.94
C GLY A 124 -3.46 -2.72 -7.37
N VAL A 125 -4.65 -3.02 -7.90
CA VAL A 125 -5.08 -2.65 -9.26
C VAL A 125 -6.47 -2.06 -9.20
N VAL A 126 -6.65 -0.90 -9.86
CA VAL A 126 -7.96 -0.24 -9.97
C VAL A 126 -8.90 -1.07 -10.84
N LEU A 127 -10.09 -1.33 -10.33
CA LEU A 127 -11.18 -1.96 -11.07
C LEU A 127 -12.02 -0.91 -11.81
N ASN A 128 -12.35 0.17 -11.09
CA ASN A 128 -13.09 1.30 -11.64
C ASN A 128 -12.81 2.56 -10.82
N CYS A 129 -12.74 3.71 -11.48
CA CYS A 129 -12.55 4.99 -10.81
C CYS A 129 -13.44 6.06 -11.44
N GLY A 130 -14.49 6.46 -10.70
CA GLY A 130 -15.40 7.54 -11.06
C GLY A 130 -15.05 8.85 -10.34
N ARG A 131 -15.93 9.84 -10.46
CA ARG A 131 -15.74 11.16 -9.85
C ARG A 131 -15.83 11.18 -8.33
N ARG A 132 -16.54 10.25 -7.71
CA ARG A 132 -16.82 10.22 -6.25
C ARG A 132 -16.38 8.92 -5.58
N VAL A 133 -16.24 7.86 -6.34
CA VAL A 133 -15.91 6.51 -5.81
C VAL A 133 -14.90 5.84 -6.73
N GLY A 134 -13.87 5.29 -6.12
CA GLY A 134 -12.91 4.40 -6.76
C GLY A 134 -12.96 3.02 -6.10
N THR A 135 -12.85 1.97 -6.90
CA THR A 135 -12.75 0.58 -6.43
C THR A 135 -11.49 -0.08 -6.97
N ALA A 136 -10.86 -0.88 -6.15
CA ALA A 136 -9.66 -1.63 -6.52
C ALA A 136 -9.69 -3.04 -5.93
N GLU A 137 -8.93 -3.93 -6.53
CA GLU A 137 -8.59 -5.23 -5.98
C GLU A 137 -7.10 -5.31 -5.65
N GLY A 138 -6.74 -6.19 -4.75
CA GLY A 138 -5.35 -6.42 -4.38
C GLY A 138 -5.08 -7.87 -4.04
N ARG A 139 -3.82 -8.26 -4.20
CA ARG A 139 -3.33 -9.59 -3.83
C ARG A 139 -1.96 -9.52 -3.21
N ILE A 140 -1.70 -10.42 -2.27
CA ILE A 140 -0.36 -10.63 -1.71
C ILE A 140 0.12 -12.00 -2.16
N THR A 141 1.33 -12.04 -2.69
CA THR A 141 1.99 -13.28 -3.13
C THR A 141 3.37 -13.40 -2.50
N ASP A 142 3.87 -14.63 -2.39
CA ASP A 142 5.27 -14.90 -2.06
C ASP A 142 6.17 -14.90 -3.31
N ARG A 143 7.47 -15.16 -3.10
CA ARG A 143 8.47 -15.21 -4.20
C ARG A 143 8.18 -16.29 -5.26
N GLN A 144 7.38 -17.30 -4.93
CA GLN A 144 6.95 -18.37 -5.85
C GLN A 144 5.64 -18.03 -6.57
N GLY A 145 5.06 -16.85 -6.33
CA GLY A 145 3.79 -16.43 -6.89
C GLY A 145 2.56 -17.08 -6.24
N ARG A 146 2.72 -17.78 -5.09
CA ARG A 146 1.59 -18.38 -4.38
C ARG A 146 0.77 -17.30 -3.71
N LEU A 147 -0.55 -17.31 -3.90
CA LEU A 147 -1.46 -16.37 -3.27
C LEU A 147 -1.50 -16.59 -1.74
N LEU A 148 -1.20 -15.55 -0.99
CA LEU A 148 -1.23 -15.51 0.47
C LEU A 148 -2.49 -14.82 0.99
N SER A 149 -2.86 -13.70 0.38
CA SER A 149 -4.05 -12.92 0.74
C SER A 149 -4.58 -12.18 -0.48
N HIS A 150 -5.86 -11.85 -0.49
CA HIS A 150 -6.44 -10.97 -1.50
C HIS A 150 -7.56 -10.12 -0.89
N GLY A 151 -7.93 -9.05 -1.57
CA GLY A 151 -9.00 -8.18 -1.09
C GLY A 151 -9.51 -7.22 -2.14
N THR A 152 -10.53 -6.47 -1.75
CA THR A 152 -11.12 -5.38 -2.50
C THR A 152 -11.30 -4.17 -1.60
N THR A 153 -11.31 -2.97 -2.17
CA THR A 153 -11.55 -1.73 -1.44
C THR A 153 -12.48 -0.80 -2.20
N THR A 154 -13.14 0.06 -1.46
CA THR A 154 -13.89 1.22 -1.96
C THR A 154 -13.30 2.47 -1.32
N CYS A 155 -12.91 3.45 -2.14
CA CYS A 155 -12.42 4.75 -1.71
C CYS A 155 -13.40 5.86 -2.09
N LEU A 156 -13.58 6.82 -1.20
CA LEU A 156 -14.20 8.11 -1.50
C LEU A 156 -13.18 8.99 -2.23
N ILE A 157 -13.61 9.67 -3.29
CA ILE A 157 -12.85 10.66 -4.04
C ILE A 157 -13.45 12.03 -3.76
N PHE A 158 -12.61 13.02 -3.44
CA PHE A 158 -13.03 14.36 -3.04
C PHE A 158 -12.04 15.42 -3.48
N PRO A 159 -12.47 16.69 -3.66
CA PRO A 159 -11.55 17.81 -3.83
C PRO A 159 -10.65 17.96 -2.59
N SER A 160 -9.34 18.13 -2.79
CA SER A 160 -8.34 18.24 -1.71
C SER A 160 -8.19 19.68 -1.21
#